data_cfd19da6ffb88c414f5161a8eb9c75ed
#
_entry.id   cfd19da6ffb88c414f5161a8eb9c75ed
#
_cell.length_a   1.000
_cell.length_b   1.000
_cell.length_c   1.000
_cell.angle_alpha   90.00
_cell.angle_beta   90.00
_cell.angle_gamma   90.00
#
_symmetry.space_group_name_H-M   'P 1'
#
loop_
_entity.id
_entity.type
_entity.pdbx_description
1 polymer ?
#
loop_
_entity_poly.entity_id
_entity_poly.type
_entity_poly.pdbx_seq_one_letter_code
_entity_poly.pdbx_strand_id
1 'polypeptide(L)' 'MDRLSHGQLTNVRFTDAQRLAEALGFELDRVRGSHHIYRHPTIGQRINLQARGGQAKPYQLRQLLEIVEHHALRLKETG' A
#
# COMPACT_ATOMS: atom_id res chain seq x y z
N MET A 1 12.05 -5.32 -4.24
CA MET A 1 10.77 -5.61 -3.60
C MET A 1 10.15 -6.89 -4.08
N ASP A 2 10.99 -7.84 -4.30
CA ASP A 2 10.54 -9.10 -4.88
C ASP A 2 9.59 -9.87 -3.99
N ARG A 3 9.74 -9.70 -2.69
CA ARG A 3 8.91 -10.46 -1.73
C ARG A 3 7.43 -10.21 -1.93
N LEU A 4 7.05 -8.98 -2.21
CA LEU A 4 5.64 -8.64 -2.37
C LEU A 4 5.12 -8.96 -3.77
N SER A 5 5.99 -9.06 -4.75
CA SER A 5 5.58 -9.30 -6.13
C SER A 5 5.45 -10.78 -6.48
N HIS A 6 5.80 -11.69 -5.58
CA HIS A 6 5.80 -13.13 -5.85
C HIS A 6 4.83 -13.90 -4.97
N GLY A 7 3.71 -13.30 -4.64
CA GLY A 7 2.70 -13.99 -3.87
C GLY A 7 2.94 -14.06 -2.38
N GLN A 8 3.99 -13.44 -1.91
CA GLN A 8 4.28 -13.42 -0.48
C GLN A 8 3.63 -12.22 0.19
N LEU A 9 2.31 -12.16 0.04
CA LEU A 9 1.52 -11.04 0.57
C LEU A 9 0.88 -11.36 1.91
N THR A 10 1.15 -12.53 2.45
CA THR A 10 0.68 -12.93 3.77
C THR A 10 1.71 -12.54 4.82
N ASN A 11 1.25 -12.35 6.05
CA ASN A 11 2.10 -12.02 7.18
C ASN A 11 2.84 -10.68 7.04
N VAL A 12 2.28 -9.77 6.27
CA VAL A 12 2.83 -8.42 6.16
C VAL A 12 2.20 -7.56 7.25
N ARG A 13 3.04 -6.95 8.08
CA ARG A 13 2.54 -6.08 9.15
C ARG A 13 1.81 -4.89 8.54
N PHE A 14 0.73 -4.49 9.18
CA PHE A 14 -0.05 -3.36 8.71
C PHE A 14 0.80 -2.08 8.65
N THR A 15 1.64 -1.85 9.65
CA THR A 15 2.52 -0.68 9.66
C THR A 15 3.52 -0.70 8.50
N ASP A 16 3.98 -1.87 8.11
CA ASP A 16 4.88 -1.99 6.96
C ASP A 16 4.15 -1.69 5.66
N ALA A 17 2.90 -2.14 5.55
CA ALA A 17 2.07 -1.82 4.39
C ALA A 17 1.83 -0.32 4.27
N GLN A 18 1.59 0.35 5.40
CA GLN A 18 1.41 1.79 5.43
C GLN A 18 2.68 2.51 4.96
N ARG A 19 3.83 2.07 5.47
CA ARG A 19 5.11 2.65 5.08
C ARG A 19 5.39 2.45 3.59
N LEU A 20 5.03 1.28 3.08
CA LEU A 20 5.19 1.01 1.66
C LEU A 20 4.33 1.95 0.82
N ALA A 21 3.07 2.12 1.18
CA ALA A 21 2.19 3.03 0.46
C ALA A 21 2.75 4.45 0.47
N GLU A 22 3.21 4.92 1.62
CA GLU A 22 3.79 6.25 1.74
C GLU A 22 5.07 6.38 0.92
N ALA A 23 5.91 5.35 0.94
CA ALA A 23 7.14 5.35 0.15
C ALA A 23 6.88 5.37 -1.36
N LEU A 24 5.71 4.87 -1.77
CA LEU A 24 5.30 4.89 -3.18
C LEU A 24 4.62 6.20 -3.57
N GLY A 25 4.45 7.12 -2.63
CA GLY A 25 3.89 8.43 -2.91
C GLY A 25 2.43 8.59 -2.52
N PHE A 26 1.83 7.57 -1.92
CA PHE A 26 0.46 7.69 -1.41
C PHE A 26 0.45 8.48 -0.11
N GLU A 27 -0.63 9.22 0.08
CA GLU A 27 -0.84 10.02 1.28
C GLU A 27 -2.13 9.58 1.96
N LEU A 28 -2.13 9.57 3.27
CA LEU A 28 -3.33 9.20 4.02
C LEU A 28 -4.39 10.27 3.83
N ASP A 29 -5.52 9.87 3.27
CA ASP A 29 -6.64 10.77 3.01
C ASP A 29 -7.58 10.79 4.19
N ARG A 30 -8.00 9.61 4.66
CA ARG A 30 -8.90 9.51 5.81
C ARG A 30 -8.82 8.15 6.45
N VAL A 31 -9.28 8.10 7.69
CA VAL A 31 -9.41 6.85 8.45
C VAL A 31 -10.89 6.71 8.83
N ARG A 32 -11.46 5.54 8.53
CA ARG A 32 -12.82 5.20 8.94
C ARG A 32 -12.79 3.83 9.62
N GLY A 33 -12.93 3.82 10.94
CA GLY A 33 -12.78 2.60 11.70
C GLY A 33 -11.40 1.99 11.46
N SER A 34 -11.35 0.75 10.98
CA SER A 34 -10.08 0.08 10.66
C SER A 34 -9.61 0.35 9.24
N HIS A 35 -10.36 1.13 8.46
CA HIS A 35 -10.03 1.41 7.07
C HIS A 35 -9.18 2.67 6.98
N HIS A 36 -8.00 2.52 6.41
CA HIS A 36 -7.08 3.64 6.15
C HIS A 36 -7.04 3.86 4.66
N ILE A 37 -7.61 4.98 4.21
CA ILE A 37 -7.74 5.28 2.79
C ILE A 37 -6.62 6.19 2.38
N TYR A 38 -5.78 5.70 1.49
CA TYR A 38 -4.64 6.43 0.93
C TYR A 38 -4.96 6.87 -0.48
N ARG A 39 -4.41 8.01 -0.87
CA ARG A 39 -4.61 8.56 -2.19
C ARG A 39 -3.26 9.02 -2.74
N HIS A 40 -3.03 8.70 -4.01
CA HIS A 40 -1.83 9.18 -4.67
C HIS A 40 -2.15 10.51 -5.37
N PRO A 41 -1.50 11.62 -4.98
CA PRO A 41 -1.89 12.95 -5.48
C PRO A 41 -1.64 13.14 -6.97
N THR A 42 -0.66 12.42 -7.53
CA THR A 42 -0.32 12.59 -8.95
C THR A 42 -1.22 11.77 -9.85
N ILE A 43 -1.46 10.51 -9.51
CA ILE A 43 -2.23 9.61 -10.40
C ILE A 43 -3.69 9.49 -9.99
N GLY A 44 -4.08 10.06 -8.85
CA GLY A 44 -5.46 10.05 -8.40
C GLY A 44 -6.01 8.71 -7.94
N GLN A 45 -5.18 7.70 -7.87
CA GLN A 45 -5.60 6.38 -7.42
C GLN A 45 -5.72 6.33 -5.90
N ARG A 46 -6.66 5.55 -5.42
CA ARG A 46 -6.89 5.34 -4.01
C ARG A 46 -6.73 3.88 -3.67
N ILE A 47 -6.24 3.62 -2.46
CA ILE A 47 -6.19 2.27 -1.92
C ILE A 47 -6.77 2.29 -0.52
N ASN A 48 -7.37 1.20 -0.15
CA ASN A 48 -7.89 0.99 1.20
C ASN A 48 -7.02 -0.05 1.88
N LEU A 49 -6.36 0.34 2.96
CA LEU A 49 -5.57 -0.58 3.77
C LEU A 49 -6.28 -0.80 5.09
N GLN A 50 -6.45 -2.06 5.43
CA GLN A 50 -7.18 -2.45 6.64
C GLN A 50 -6.38 -3.48 7.39
N ALA A 51 -6.27 -3.28 8.69
CA ALA A 51 -5.57 -4.23 9.55
C ALA A 51 -6.50 -5.37 9.95
N ARG A 52 -5.94 -6.57 10.00
CA ARG A 52 -6.61 -7.73 10.57
C ARG A 52 -5.58 -8.49 11.40
N GLY A 53 -5.76 -8.48 12.71
CA GLY A 53 -4.78 -9.08 13.60
C GLY A 53 -3.40 -8.45 13.47
N GLY A 54 -3.34 -7.14 13.25
CA GLY A 54 -2.08 -6.41 13.09
C GLY A 54 -1.42 -6.58 11.73
N GLN A 55 -2.06 -7.31 10.81
CA GLN A 55 -1.50 -7.56 9.49
C GLN A 55 -2.35 -6.93 8.41
N ALA A 56 -1.70 -6.57 7.30
CA ALA A 56 -2.41 -6.07 6.14
C ALA A 56 -3.12 -7.21 5.42
N LYS A 57 -4.28 -6.90 4.85
CA LYS A 57 -5.02 -7.89 4.06
C LYS A 57 -4.33 -8.13 2.73
N PRO A 58 -4.05 -9.38 2.37
CA PRO A 58 -3.28 -9.66 1.14
C PRO A 58 -3.91 -9.10 -0.13
N TYR A 59 -5.23 -9.14 -0.25
CA TYR A 59 -5.85 -8.64 -1.48
C TYR A 59 -5.68 -7.14 -1.65
N GLN A 60 -5.57 -6.40 -0.54
CA GLN A 60 -5.34 -4.95 -0.61
C GLN A 60 -3.91 -4.65 -1.03
N LEU A 61 -2.95 -5.43 -0.55
CA LEU A 61 -1.57 -5.32 -1.02
C LEU A 61 -1.45 -5.65 -2.50
N ARG A 62 -2.21 -6.64 -2.97
CA ARG A 62 -2.23 -6.97 -4.39
C ARG A 62 -2.74 -5.80 -5.21
N GLN A 63 -3.79 -5.13 -4.76
CA GLN A 63 -4.30 -3.95 -5.43
C GLN A 63 -3.24 -2.86 -5.50
N LEU A 64 -2.51 -2.65 -4.40
CA LEU A 64 -1.43 -1.66 -4.38
C LEU A 64 -0.38 -2.00 -5.42
N LEU A 65 0.04 -3.26 -5.49
CA LEU A 65 1.07 -3.68 -6.44
C LEU A 65 0.57 -3.56 -7.89
N GLU A 66 -0.70 -3.82 -8.14
CA GLU A 66 -1.27 -3.64 -9.48
C GLU A 66 -1.21 -2.18 -9.91
N ILE A 67 -1.50 -1.27 -8.98
CA ILE A 67 -1.41 0.16 -9.27
C ILE A 67 0.05 0.54 -9.54
N VAL A 68 0.96 0.01 -8.74
CA VAL A 68 2.40 0.26 -8.94
C VAL A 68 2.85 -0.17 -10.32
N GLU A 69 2.47 -1.36 -10.76
CA GLU A 69 2.85 -1.87 -12.05
C GLU A 69 2.21 -1.07 -13.18
N HIS A 70 0.92 -0.76 -13.05
CA HIS A 70 0.18 -0.06 -14.10
C HIS A 70 0.74 1.36 -14.32
N HIS A 71 1.14 2.02 -13.25
CA HIS A 71 1.62 3.41 -13.32
C HIS A 71 3.13 3.53 -13.23
N ALA A 72 3.84 2.42 -13.21
CA ALA A 72 5.30 2.38 -13.09
C ALA A 72 5.81 3.21 -11.91
N LEU A 73 5.13 3.09 -10.78
CA LEU A 73 5.51 3.83 -9.59
C LEU A 73 6.81 3.30 -9.01
N ARG A 74 7.55 4.18 -8.38
CA ARG A 74 8.82 3.84 -7.73
C ARG A 74 8.78 4.29 -6.29
N LEU A 75 9.58 3.61 -5.47
CA LEU A 75 9.78 4.05 -4.10
C LEU A 75 10.45 5.42 -4.10
N LYS A 76 10.02 6.27 -3.19
CA LYS A 76 10.68 7.56 -3.01
C LYS A 76 12.09 7.34 -2.51
N GLU A 77 13.04 7.97 -3.16
CA GLU A 77 14.41 7.97 -2.68
C GLU A 77 14.60 9.12 -1.73
N THR A 78 15.24 8.82 -0.63
CA THR A 78 15.47 9.81 0.42
C THR A 78 16.90 10.28 0.39
N GLY A 79 17.36 10.64 -0.65
CA GLY A 79 18.72 11.09 -0.58
C GLY A 79 19.35 11.32 -1.85
#